data_d803a84d7032ab38dfb1a2e4b2694162
#
_entry.id   d803a84d7032ab38dfb1a2e4b2694162
#
_cell.length_a   1.000
_cell.length_b   1.000
_cell.length_c   1.000
_cell.angle_alpha   90.00
_cell.angle_beta   90.00
_cell.angle_gamma   90.00
#
_symmetry.space_group_name_H-M   'P 1'
#
loop_
_entity.id
_entity.type
_entity.pdbx_description
1 polymer ?
#
loop_
_entity_poly.entity_id
_entity_poly.type
_entity_poly.pdbx_seq_one_letter_code
_entity_poly.pdbx_strand_id
1 'polypeptide(L)'
;SMTLHHVPDTDHILRIFHDLLQPGGYLCIADLDREDGSFHGPDVDVLHGFDRADLSLRAAQAGFAGMQFQTVFSIAKENAGEARDYPVFLMTARRAAA
;
A
#
# COMPACT_ATOMS: atom_id res chain seq x y z
N SER A 1 3.24 -0.13 7.72
CA SER A 1 4.11 1.01 7.57
C SER A 1 3.84 1.74 6.26
N MET A 2 3.98 3.03 6.25
CA MET A 2 3.72 3.87 5.08
C MET A 2 4.95 4.05 4.19
N THR A 3 5.69 2.99 3.95
CA THR A 3 6.91 3.05 3.15
C THR A 3 6.79 2.36 1.79
N LEU A 4 5.70 1.64 1.55
CA LEU A 4 5.57 0.86 0.30
C LEU A 4 5.57 1.76 -0.93
N HIS A 5 4.99 2.97 -0.84
CA HIS A 5 4.98 3.90 -1.98
C HIS A 5 6.37 4.43 -2.35
N HIS A 6 7.38 4.22 -1.50
CA HIS A 6 8.77 4.53 -1.84
C HIS A 6 9.48 3.40 -2.58
N VAL A 7 8.86 2.23 -2.68
CA VAL A 7 9.45 1.06 -3.34
C VAL A 7 8.95 1.01 -4.78
N PRO A 8 9.82 1.22 -5.78
CA PRO A 8 9.36 1.29 -7.18
C PRO A 8 8.84 -0.03 -7.73
N ASP A 9 9.36 -1.16 -7.27
CA ASP A 9 8.92 -2.48 -7.75
C ASP A 9 8.06 -3.15 -6.67
N THR A 10 6.77 -2.82 -6.70
CA THR A 10 5.79 -3.34 -5.74
C THR A 10 5.68 -4.86 -5.81
N ASP A 11 5.68 -5.44 -7.01
CA ASP A 11 5.54 -6.89 -7.18
C ASP A 11 6.72 -7.64 -6.56
N HIS A 12 7.92 -7.11 -6.73
CA HIS A 12 9.13 -7.71 -6.16
C HIS A 12 9.10 -7.71 -4.63
N ILE A 13 8.75 -6.57 -4.03
CA ILE A 13 8.72 -6.49 -2.56
C ILE A 13 7.61 -7.36 -1.97
N LEU A 14 6.47 -7.50 -2.65
CA LEU A 14 5.41 -8.38 -2.19
C LEU A 14 5.86 -9.83 -2.20
N ARG A 15 6.63 -10.25 -3.19
CA ARG A 15 7.20 -11.62 -3.21
C ARG A 15 8.21 -11.83 -2.10
N ILE A 16 9.02 -10.82 -1.78
CA ILE A 16 9.95 -10.89 -0.65
C ILE A 16 9.16 -11.06 0.66
N PHE A 17 8.12 -10.28 0.87
CA PHE A 17 7.27 -10.41 2.07
C PHE A 17 6.64 -11.80 2.14
N HIS A 18 6.15 -12.31 1.02
CA HIS A 18 5.58 -13.65 0.95
C HIS A 18 6.60 -14.71 1.41
N ASP A 19 7.82 -14.62 0.91
CA ASP A 19 8.85 -15.63 1.21
C ASP A 19 9.36 -15.56 2.65
N LEU A 20 9.24 -14.40 3.30
CA LEU A 20 9.61 -14.23 4.70
C LEU A 20 8.56 -14.76 5.68
N LEU A 21 7.33 -14.96 5.23
CA LEU A 21 6.24 -15.44 6.07
C LEU A 21 6.15 -16.96 5.99
N GLN A 22 5.70 -17.57 7.10
CA GLN A 22 5.31 -18.97 7.09
C GLN A 22 3.94 -19.11 6.40
N PRO A 23 3.61 -20.29 5.84
CA PRO A 23 2.26 -20.53 5.34
C PRO A 23 1.21 -20.19 6.39
N GLY A 24 0.18 -19.45 6.00
CA GLY A 24 -0.84 -18.95 6.92
C GLY A 24 -0.44 -17.69 7.68
N GLY A 25 0.79 -17.20 7.53
CA GLY A 25 1.23 -15.95 8.17
C GLY A 25 0.52 -14.73 7.59
N TYR A 26 0.41 -13.68 8.39
CA TYR A 26 -0.30 -12.46 8.01
C TYR A 26 0.66 -11.35 7.62
N LEU A 27 0.25 -10.56 6.62
CA LEU A 27 0.91 -9.34 6.22
C LEU A 27 -0.05 -8.18 6.48
N CYS A 28 0.46 -7.09 7.07
CA CYS A 28 -0.28 -5.85 7.25
C CYS A 28 0.51 -4.71 6.60
N ILE A 29 -0.15 -3.98 5.71
CA ILE A 29 0.44 -2.83 5.04
C ILE A 29 -0.48 -1.64 5.24
N ALA A 30 0.07 -0.53 5.75
CA ALA A 30 -0.61 0.75 5.80
C ALA A 30 0.05 1.68 4.80
N ASP A 31 -0.74 2.28 3.90
CA ASP A 31 -0.22 3.21 2.92
C ASP A 31 -1.35 4.10 2.38
N LEU A 32 -0.99 4.99 1.48
CA LEU A 32 -1.90 5.96 0.89
C LEU A 32 -2.74 5.32 -0.21
N ASP A 33 -4.04 5.66 -0.25
CA ASP A 33 -4.82 5.48 -1.45
C ASP A 33 -4.20 6.31 -2.59
N ARG A 34 -4.44 5.88 -3.83
CA ARG A 34 -3.94 6.60 -5.00
C ARG A 34 -4.33 8.08 -4.91
N GLU A 35 -3.37 8.95 -5.18
CA GLU A 35 -3.53 10.39 -5.13
C GLU A 35 -2.83 11.02 -6.35
N ASP A 36 -2.88 12.33 -6.49
CA ASP A 36 -2.43 13.04 -7.70
C ASP A 36 -0.95 13.44 -7.68
N GLY A 37 -0.18 12.96 -6.70
CA GLY A 37 1.22 13.32 -6.54
C GLY A 37 1.44 14.52 -5.62
N SER A 38 0.39 15.18 -5.16
CA SER A 38 0.51 16.38 -4.34
C SER A 38 0.97 16.11 -2.92
N PHE A 39 0.87 14.85 -2.45
CA PHE A 39 1.26 14.51 -1.08
C PHE A 39 2.75 14.80 -0.83
N HIS A 40 3.62 14.38 -1.74
CA HIS A 40 5.07 14.63 -1.65
C HIS A 40 5.55 15.80 -2.49
N GLY A 41 4.72 16.27 -3.43
CA GLY A 41 5.10 17.31 -4.36
C GLY A 41 5.85 16.77 -5.58
N PRO A 42 6.09 17.63 -6.59
CA PRO A 42 6.61 17.20 -7.89
C PRO A 42 8.09 16.80 -7.88
N ASP A 43 8.84 17.19 -6.88
CA ASP A 43 10.29 16.97 -6.83
C ASP A 43 10.68 15.65 -6.16
N VAL A 44 9.71 14.87 -5.69
CA VAL A 44 9.96 13.60 -4.99
C VAL A 44 9.54 12.46 -5.88
N ASP A 45 10.48 11.56 -6.20
CA ASP A 45 10.25 10.41 -7.06
C ASP A 45 9.75 9.22 -6.23
N VAL A 46 8.43 9.14 -6.06
CA VAL A 46 7.75 8.06 -5.32
C VAL A 46 6.49 7.67 -6.07
N LEU A 47 5.95 6.49 -5.72
CA LEU A 47 4.62 6.11 -6.19
C LEU A 47 3.57 7.01 -5.54
N HIS A 48 2.49 7.29 -6.26
CA HIS A 48 1.42 8.18 -5.80
C HIS A 48 0.29 7.37 -5.12
N GLY A 49 0.66 6.59 -4.11
CA GLY A 49 -0.28 5.73 -3.42
C GLY A 49 -0.66 4.49 -4.23
N PHE A 50 -1.71 3.82 -3.81
CA PHE A 50 -2.15 2.57 -4.44
C PHE A 50 -3.65 2.56 -4.67
N ASP A 51 -4.05 2.06 -5.84
CA ASP A 51 -5.42 1.62 -6.08
C ASP A 51 -5.61 0.28 -5.34
N ARG A 52 -6.59 0.23 -4.45
CA ARG A 52 -6.81 -0.95 -3.60
C ARG A 52 -7.06 -2.22 -4.41
N ALA A 53 -7.85 -2.13 -5.48
CA ALA A 53 -8.14 -3.27 -6.34
C ALA A 53 -6.87 -3.76 -7.05
N ASP A 54 -6.04 -2.86 -7.54
CA ASP A 54 -4.77 -3.21 -8.18
C ASP A 54 -3.80 -3.84 -7.18
N LEU A 55 -3.68 -3.27 -5.99
CA LEU A 55 -2.81 -3.83 -4.95
C LEU A 55 -3.28 -5.21 -4.51
N SER A 56 -4.59 -5.41 -4.39
CA SER A 56 -5.16 -6.72 -4.07
C SER A 56 -4.79 -7.76 -5.13
N LEU A 57 -4.88 -7.39 -6.40
CA LEU A 57 -4.50 -8.29 -7.50
C LEU A 57 -3.01 -8.64 -7.45
N ARG A 58 -2.16 -7.65 -7.22
CA ARG A 58 -0.71 -7.87 -7.11
C ARG A 58 -0.36 -8.75 -5.92
N ALA A 59 -1.03 -8.55 -4.79
CA ALA A 59 -0.85 -9.40 -3.62
C ALA A 59 -1.27 -10.85 -3.91
N ALA A 60 -2.38 -11.05 -4.60
CA ALA A 60 -2.82 -12.39 -5.01
C ALA A 60 -1.79 -13.06 -5.92
N GLN A 61 -1.23 -12.33 -6.86
CA GLN A 61 -0.18 -12.83 -7.76
C GLN A 61 1.09 -13.21 -7.01
N ALA A 62 1.36 -12.55 -5.89
CA ALA A 62 2.51 -12.86 -5.04
C ALA A 62 2.28 -14.05 -4.10
N GLY A 63 1.07 -14.60 -4.06
CA GLY A 63 0.75 -15.77 -3.24
C GLY A 63 -0.02 -15.47 -1.96
N PHE A 64 -0.59 -14.27 -1.85
CA PHE A 64 -1.43 -13.90 -0.72
C PHE A 64 -2.90 -14.18 -1.00
N ALA A 65 -3.66 -14.35 0.06
CA ALA A 65 -5.11 -14.57 0.02
C ALA A 65 -5.79 -13.76 1.12
N GLY A 66 -7.10 -13.60 1.01
CA GLY A 66 -7.91 -12.94 2.02
C GLY A 66 -7.56 -11.47 2.21
N MET A 67 -7.24 -10.75 1.13
CA MET A 67 -6.95 -9.33 1.21
C MET A 67 -8.17 -8.56 1.68
N GLN A 68 -7.99 -7.75 2.71
CA GLN A 68 -9.00 -6.86 3.25
C GLN A 68 -8.41 -5.47 3.40
N PHE A 69 -9.24 -4.47 3.13
CA PHE A 69 -8.84 -3.07 3.21
C PHE A 69 -9.80 -2.31 4.10
N GLN A 70 -9.26 -1.39 4.88
CA GLN A 70 -10.08 -0.40 5.59
C GLN A 70 -9.33 0.91 5.65
N THR A 71 -10.06 2.02 5.63
CA THR A 71 -9.48 3.32 5.89
C THR A 71 -9.29 3.47 7.38
N VAL A 72 -8.06 3.68 7.81
CA VAL A 72 -7.77 3.78 9.25
C VAL A 72 -7.68 5.21 9.73
N PHE A 73 -7.22 6.12 8.86
CA PHE A 73 -7.24 7.56 9.12
C PHE A 73 -6.93 8.30 7.82
N SER A 74 -7.00 9.62 7.86
CA SER A 74 -6.58 10.47 6.75
C SER A 74 -5.52 11.44 7.25
N ILE A 75 -4.53 11.71 6.41
CA ILE A 75 -3.52 12.72 6.70
C ILE A 75 -3.99 14.04 6.08
N ALA A 76 -4.17 15.05 6.93
CA ALA A 76 -4.47 16.39 6.47
C ALA A 76 -3.17 17.10 6.15
N LYS A 77 -3.09 17.67 4.94
CA LYS A 77 -1.88 18.34 4.48
C LYS A 77 -2.27 19.58 3.70
N GLU A 78 -1.61 20.70 3.99
CA GLU A 78 -1.80 21.92 3.23
C GLU A 78 -0.82 21.94 2.07
N ASN A 79 -1.34 22.20 0.87
CA ASN A 79 -0.55 22.25 -0.34
C ASN A 79 -1.05 23.40 -1.21
N ALA A 80 -0.18 24.35 -1.53
CA ALA A 80 -0.50 25.54 -2.30
C ALA A 80 -1.69 26.34 -1.72
N GLY A 81 -1.79 26.40 -0.40
CA GLY A 81 -2.86 27.14 0.29
C GLY A 81 -4.17 26.37 0.42
N GLU A 82 -4.25 25.12 -0.06
CA GLU A 82 -5.42 24.27 0.07
C GLU A 82 -5.14 23.12 1.03
N ALA A 83 -6.05 22.92 1.97
CA ALA A 83 -6.02 21.75 2.83
C ALA A 83 -6.61 20.56 2.07
N ARG A 84 -5.88 19.44 2.05
CA ARG A 84 -6.35 18.20 1.46
C ARG A 84 -6.20 17.06 2.44
N ASP A 85 -7.14 16.13 2.36
CA ASP A 85 -7.10 14.90 3.13
C ASP A 85 -6.62 13.74 2.24
N TYR A 86 -5.65 12.99 2.73
CA TYR A 86 -5.12 11.82 2.04
C TYR A 86 -5.46 10.59 2.86
N PRO A 87 -6.43 9.77 2.42
CA PRO A 87 -6.80 8.57 3.16
C PRO A 87 -5.65 7.57 3.21
N VAL A 88 -5.47 6.98 4.38
CA VAL A 88 -4.55 5.88 4.61
C VAL A 88 -5.35 4.62 4.83
N PHE A 89 -5.09 3.60 4.02
CA PHE A 89 -5.70 2.29 4.18
C PHE A 89 -4.80 1.37 5.00
N LEU A 90 -5.40 0.39 5.62
CA LEU A 90 -4.71 -0.78 6.13
C LEU A 90 -5.15 -1.98 5.28
N MET A 91 -4.20 -2.61 4.62
CA MET A 91 -4.43 -3.89 3.95
C MET A 91 -3.93 -5.01 4.85
N THR A 92 -4.78 -6.00 5.09
CA THR A 92 -4.38 -7.25 5.70
C THR A 92 -4.48 -8.37 4.69
N ALA A 93 -3.51 -9.26 4.70
CA ALA A 93 -3.46 -10.38 3.77
C ALA A 93 -2.82 -11.58 4.49
N ARG A 94 -3.07 -12.77 3.98
CA ARG A 94 -2.52 -14.00 4.53
C ARG A 94 -1.74 -14.73 3.45
N ARG A 95 -0.54 -15.23 3.80
CA ARG A 95 0.16 -16.14 2.89
C ARG A 95 -0.70 -17.38 2.70
N ALA A 96 -1.05 -17.70 1.45
CA ALA A 96 -1.87 -18.86 1.15
C ALA A 96 -1.17 -20.13 1.65
N ALA A 97 -1.94 -21.05 2.21
CA ALA A 97 -1.44 -22.35 2.64
C ALA A 97 -1.13 -23.18 1.41
N ALA A 98 0.03 -23.74 1.38
CA ALA A 98 0.58 -24.59 0.34
C ALA A 98 1.20 -23.84 -0.80
#